data_2bb7518595bef7d07b228599389e2943
#
_entry.id   2bb7518595bef7d07b228599389e2943
#
_cell.length_a   1.000
_cell.length_b   1.000
_cell.length_c   1.000
_cell.angle_alpha   90.00
_cell.angle_beta   90.00
_cell.angle_gamma   90.00
#
_symmetry.space_group_name_H-M   'P 1'
#
loop_
_entity.id
_entity.type
_entity.pdbx_description
1 polymer ?
#
loop_
_entity_poly.entity_id
_entity_poly.type
_entity_poly.pdbx_seq_one_letter_code
_entity_poly.pdbx_strand_id
1 'polypeptide(L)'
;MARSKSSHRWLKEHFSDPFVKRAQSEGVRSRAAYKLEELIERDRLLKPGMVVVDLGAAPGGWSQMVRRELGRTGDVIALDILDMPSIPGVEFLQGDFREESVLKAFEAMLGGRPVDLVLSDMAPNMSGVESVDQARSMHLCELARDFAEDHLKPGGTFLVKLFQGVGFDDYVRDLRKRYTKVTMRKPKASRARSPEVYALCAGFRAGASK
;
A
#
# COMPACT_ATOMS: atom_id res chain seq x y z
N MET A 1 -9.09 19.86 28.49
CA MET A 1 -7.85 19.03 28.50
C MET A 1 -6.80 19.70 27.65
N ALA A 2 -5.61 19.99 28.19
CA ALA A 2 -4.53 20.63 27.45
C ALA A 2 -3.93 19.67 26.42
N ARG A 3 -3.90 20.04 25.14
CA ARG A 3 -3.23 19.28 24.09
C ARG A 3 -1.73 19.16 24.39
N SER A 4 -1.16 17.96 24.23
CA SER A 4 0.27 17.73 24.49
C SER A 4 1.15 18.52 23.52
N LYS A 5 2.39 18.88 23.94
CA LYS A 5 3.37 19.58 23.10
C LYS A 5 3.69 18.82 21.79
N SER A 6 3.60 17.48 21.81
CA SER A 6 3.76 16.60 20.64
C SER A 6 2.64 16.79 19.62
N SER A 7 1.38 16.96 20.05
CA SER A 7 0.26 17.17 19.15
C SER A 7 0.31 18.55 18.46
N HIS A 8 0.78 19.59 19.12
CA HIS A 8 0.99 20.91 18.50
C HIS A 8 2.09 20.91 17.44
N ARG A 9 3.19 20.20 17.71
CA ARG A 9 4.29 20.05 16.74
C ARG A 9 3.85 19.28 15.52
N TRP A 10 3.10 18.19 15.71
CA TRP A 10 2.56 17.37 14.63
C TRP A 10 1.58 18.17 13.75
N LEU A 11 0.66 18.93 14.35
CA LEU A 11 -0.29 19.77 13.62
C LEU A 11 0.44 20.83 12.78
N LYS A 12 1.42 21.53 13.37
CA LYS A 12 2.21 22.52 12.64
C LYS A 12 2.95 21.92 11.45
N GLU A 13 3.57 20.75 11.65
CA GLU A 13 4.26 20.01 10.59
C GLU A 13 3.28 19.53 9.50
N HIS A 14 2.11 19.04 9.90
CA HIS A 14 1.07 18.60 8.99
C HIS A 14 0.57 19.74 8.09
N PHE A 15 0.21 20.90 8.68
CA PHE A 15 -0.29 22.04 7.90
C PHE A 15 0.78 22.77 7.09
N SER A 16 2.05 22.65 7.46
CA SER A 16 3.16 23.20 6.69
C SER A 16 3.68 22.30 5.57
N ASP A 17 3.26 21.02 5.55
CA ASP A 17 3.69 20.01 4.58
C ASP A 17 3.20 20.39 3.16
N PRO A 18 4.12 20.58 2.19
CA PRO A 18 3.75 20.98 0.83
C PRO A 18 2.85 19.94 0.13
N PHE A 19 3.01 18.64 0.45
CA PHE A 19 2.16 17.59 -0.11
C PHE A 19 0.75 17.58 0.48
N VAL A 20 0.57 18.02 1.72
CA VAL A 20 -0.78 18.22 2.30
C VAL A 20 -1.49 19.37 1.58
N LYS A 21 -0.80 20.50 1.37
CA LYS A 21 -1.37 21.65 0.64
C LYS A 21 -1.71 21.30 -0.80
N ARG A 22 -0.81 20.57 -1.46
CA ARG A 22 -1.02 20.08 -2.83
C ARG A 22 -2.25 19.16 -2.88
N ALA A 23 -2.38 18.22 -1.94
CA ALA A 23 -3.54 17.32 -1.89
C ALA A 23 -4.87 18.07 -1.74
N GLN A 24 -4.89 19.10 -0.89
CA GLN A 24 -6.07 19.95 -0.70
C GLN A 24 -6.42 20.73 -1.99
N SER A 25 -5.44 21.30 -2.67
CA SER A 25 -5.67 22.08 -3.90
C SER A 25 -6.09 21.22 -5.10
N GLU A 26 -5.61 19.99 -5.18
CA GLU A 26 -5.89 19.05 -6.28
C GLU A 26 -7.08 18.10 -6.01
N GLY A 27 -7.73 18.20 -4.84
CA GLY A 27 -8.82 17.30 -4.46
C GLY A 27 -8.38 15.85 -4.26
N VAL A 28 -7.11 15.64 -3.91
CA VAL A 28 -6.55 14.33 -3.62
C VAL A 28 -6.79 14.00 -2.15
N ARG A 29 -7.28 12.78 -1.87
CA ARG A 29 -7.76 12.38 -0.53
C ARG A 29 -6.68 12.34 0.54
N SER A 30 -5.43 12.10 0.17
CA SER A 30 -4.31 12.10 1.11
C SER A 30 -2.98 12.45 0.45
N ARG A 31 -2.05 13.01 1.22
CA ARG A 31 -0.68 13.24 0.77
C ARG A 31 0.08 11.97 0.39
N ALA A 32 -0.37 10.81 0.88
CA ALA A 32 0.22 9.52 0.55
C ALA A 32 0.10 9.19 -0.95
N ALA A 33 -0.89 9.76 -1.64
CA ALA A 33 -1.05 9.60 -3.09
C ALA A 33 0.20 10.01 -3.87
N TYR A 34 0.92 11.05 -3.44
CA TYR A 34 2.13 11.52 -4.11
C TYR A 34 3.33 10.58 -3.96
N LYS A 35 3.32 9.70 -2.98
CA LYS A 35 4.30 8.61 -2.90
C LYS A 35 4.09 7.63 -4.05
N LEU A 36 2.83 7.26 -4.30
CA LEU A 36 2.47 6.36 -5.39
C LEU A 36 2.64 7.04 -6.75
N GLU A 37 2.25 8.31 -6.90
CA GLU A 37 2.45 9.10 -8.14
C GLU A 37 3.90 9.03 -8.60
N GLU A 38 4.87 9.33 -7.72
CA GLU A 38 6.30 9.26 -8.04
C GLU A 38 6.72 7.84 -8.47
N LEU A 39 6.19 6.80 -7.82
CA LEU A 39 6.52 5.41 -8.16
C LEU A 39 5.88 4.98 -9.49
N ILE A 40 4.66 5.41 -9.78
CA ILE A 40 3.99 5.16 -11.06
C ILE A 40 4.82 5.74 -12.20
N GLU A 41 5.19 7.01 -12.11
CA GLU A 41 5.95 7.72 -13.13
C GLU A 41 7.35 7.11 -13.32
N ARG A 42 8.08 6.93 -12.23
CA ARG A 42 9.46 6.47 -12.23
C ARG A 42 9.61 5.04 -12.74
N ASP A 43 8.77 4.15 -12.23
CA ASP A 43 8.89 2.71 -12.44
C ASP A 43 7.87 2.17 -13.45
N ARG A 44 7.02 3.04 -14.02
CA ARG A 44 5.97 2.72 -15.02
C ARG A 44 5.07 1.58 -14.53
N LEU A 45 4.55 1.72 -13.31
CA LEU A 45 3.84 0.64 -12.62
C LEU A 45 2.51 0.28 -13.26
N LEU A 46 1.82 1.23 -13.88
CA LEU A 46 0.48 1.05 -14.41
C LEU A 46 0.46 0.96 -15.93
N LYS A 47 -0.41 0.12 -16.44
CA LYS A 47 -0.74 -0.02 -17.86
C LYS A 47 -2.26 -0.13 -18.02
N PRO A 48 -2.83 0.32 -19.14
CA PRO A 48 -4.25 0.14 -19.41
C PRO A 48 -4.69 -1.33 -19.30
N GLY A 49 -5.86 -1.57 -18.74
CA GLY A 49 -6.44 -2.90 -18.60
C GLY A 49 -5.95 -3.73 -17.42
N MET A 50 -5.08 -3.19 -16.56
CA MET A 50 -4.62 -3.90 -15.37
C MET A 50 -5.72 -4.10 -14.33
N VAL A 51 -5.63 -5.22 -13.61
CA VAL A 51 -6.33 -5.47 -12.35
C VAL A 51 -5.39 -5.13 -11.21
N VAL A 52 -5.75 -4.12 -10.42
CA VAL A 52 -4.94 -3.58 -9.31
C VAL A 52 -5.67 -3.77 -7.99
N VAL A 53 -4.98 -4.32 -7.00
CA VAL A 53 -5.45 -4.45 -5.63
C VAL A 53 -4.74 -3.42 -4.75
N ASP A 54 -5.50 -2.69 -3.90
CA ASP A 54 -5.00 -1.69 -2.95
C ASP A 54 -5.35 -2.12 -1.51
N LEU A 55 -4.35 -2.61 -0.78
CA LEU A 55 -4.46 -3.07 0.61
C LEU A 55 -4.05 -1.94 1.57
N GLY A 56 -4.95 -1.55 2.47
CA GLY A 56 -4.79 -0.38 3.33
C GLY A 56 -5.15 0.91 2.58
N ALA A 57 -6.27 0.87 1.87
CA ALA A 57 -6.65 1.90 0.90
C ALA A 57 -7.11 3.21 1.52
N ALA A 58 -7.73 3.20 2.72
CA ALA A 58 -8.31 4.40 3.32
C ALA A 58 -7.26 5.51 3.59
N PRO A 59 -7.59 6.76 3.31
CA PRO A 59 -8.86 7.35 2.87
C PRO A 59 -9.11 7.31 1.35
N GLY A 60 -8.36 6.49 0.58
CA GLY A 60 -8.56 6.28 -0.85
C GLY A 60 -7.62 7.06 -1.77
N GLY A 61 -6.53 7.60 -1.24
CA GLY A 61 -5.58 8.39 -2.05
C GLY A 61 -4.88 7.57 -3.13
N TRP A 62 -4.48 6.34 -2.82
CA TRP A 62 -3.85 5.45 -3.77
C TRP A 62 -4.86 4.90 -4.78
N SER A 63 -6.00 4.41 -4.33
CA SER A 63 -7.08 3.94 -5.21
C SER A 63 -7.56 5.03 -6.18
N GLN A 64 -7.69 6.29 -5.71
CA GLN A 64 -8.04 7.45 -6.55
C GLN A 64 -6.97 7.69 -7.63
N MET A 65 -5.70 7.63 -7.27
CA MET A 65 -4.58 7.79 -8.19
C MET A 65 -4.55 6.69 -9.24
N VAL A 66 -4.64 5.42 -8.82
CA VAL A 66 -4.68 4.26 -9.73
C VAL A 66 -5.85 4.38 -10.69
N ARG A 67 -7.06 4.70 -10.20
CA ARG A 67 -8.24 4.84 -11.05
C ARG A 67 -8.08 5.95 -12.08
N ARG A 68 -7.49 7.07 -11.69
CA ARG A 68 -7.18 8.18 -12.60
C ARG A 68 -6.23 7.75 -13.72
N GLU A 69 -5.16 7.04 -13.38
CA GLU A 69 -4.14 6.59 -14.34
C GLU A 69 -4.66 5.49 -15.29
N LEU A 70 -5.48 4.55 -14.79
CA LEU A 70 -6.09 3.51 -15.61
C LEU A 70 -7.25 4.04 -16.50
N GLY A 71 -7.79 5.20 -16.19
CA GLY A 71 -8.93 5.79 -16.91
C GLY A 71 -10.17 4.90 -16.80
N ARG A 72 -10.74 4.47 -17.91
CA ARG A 72 -11.92 3.59 -17.96
C ARG A 72 -11.58 2.11 -18.14
N THR A 73 -10.31 1.79 -18.28
CA THR A 73 -9.83 0.42 -18.50
C THR A 73 -9.26 -0.16 -17.21
N GLY A 74 -9.37 -1.48 -17.06
CA GLY A 74 -8.88 -2.19 -15.89
C GLY A 74 -9.74 -2.00 -14.64
N ASP A 75 -9.40 -2.74 -13.59
CA ASP A 75 -10.14 -2.82 -12.34
C ASP A 75 -9.29 -2.34 -11.17
N VAL A 76 -9.92 -1.68 -10.21
CA VAL A 76 -9.32 -1.28 -8.94
C VAL A 76 -10.18 -1.85 -7.82
N ILE A 77 -9.58 -2.74 -7.04
CA ILE A 77 -10.24 -3.43 -5.92
C ILE A 77 -9.47 -3.04 -4.66
N ALA A 78 -10.17 -2.48 -3.68
CA ALA A 78 -9.56 -1.89 -2.50
C ALA A 78 -10.12 -2.49 -1.21
N LEU A 79 -9.26 -2.59 -0.19
CA LEU A 79 -9.64 -3.07 1.14
C LEU A 79 -8.98 -2.22 2.22
N ASP A 80 -9.74 -1.89 3.26
CA ASP A 80 -9.23 -1.26 4.48
C ASP A 80 -10.13 -1.61 5.68
N ILE A 81 -9.57 -1.60 6.88
CA ILE A 81 -10.31 -1.71 8.13
C ILE A 81 -11.16 -0.46 8.41
N LEU A 82 -10.72 0.69 7.91
CA LEU A 82 -11.41 1.97 8.01
C LEU A 82 -12.35 2.15 6.83
N ASP A 83 -13.50 2.76 7.08
CA ASP A 83 -14.40 3.19 6.02
C ASP A 83 -13.78 4.32 5.18
N MET A 84 -14.16 4.38 3.92
CA MET A 84 -13.82 5.51 3.05
C MET A 84 -14.99 5.85 2.11
N PRO A 85 -15.15 7.15 1.76
CA PRO A 85 -16.15 7.55 0.77
C PRO A 85 -15.90 6.83 -0.58
N SER A 86 -16.97 6.42 -1.26
CA SER A 86 -16.86 5.73 -2.55
C SER A 86 -16.05 6.51 -3.58
N ILE A 87 -15.36 5.78 -4.44
CA ILE A 87 -14.63 6.32 -5.60
C ILE A 87 -15.24 5.68 -6.85
N PRO A 88 -15.74 6.46 -7.81
CA PRO A 88 -16.28 5.91 -9.05
C PRO A 88 -15.28 4.98 -9.75
N GLY A 89 -15.69 3.74 -10.01
CA GLY A 89 -14.85 2.73 -10.67
C GLY A 89 -13.81 2.06 -9.76
N VAL A 90 -13.97 2.17 -8.44
CA VAL A 90 -13.22 1.41 -7.44
C VAL A 90 -14.21 0.53 -6.66
N GLU A 91 -13.96 -0.77 -6.63
CA GLU A 91 -14.65 -1.72 -5.76
C GLU A 91 -13.99 -1.68 -4.39
N PHE A 92 -14.75 -1.43 -3.33
CA PHE A 92 -14.19 -1.31 -1.98
C PHE A 92 -14.89 -2.24 -1.00
N LEU A 93 -14.10 -2.96 -0.22
CA LEU A 93 -14.55 -3.74 0.93
C LEU A 93 -13.98 -3.15 2.21
N GLN A 94 -14.85 -2.79 3.17
CA GLN A 94 -14.39 -2.47 4.51
C GLN A 94 -14.26 -3.75 5.34
N GLY A 95 -13.12 -3.97 5.95
CA GLY A 95 -12.88 -5.10 6.83
C GLY A 95 -11.43 -5.24 7.29
N ASP A 96 -11.25 -6.05 8.32
CA ASP A 96 -9.92 -6.38 8.82
C ASP A 96 -9.32 -7.50 7.97
N PHE A 97 -8.24 -7.20 7.26
CA PHE A 97 -7.54 -8.16 6.39
C PHE A 97 -7.03 -9.42 7.14
N ARG A 98 -6.92 -9.36 8.47
CA ARG A 98 -6.52 -10.49 9.32
C ARG A 98 -7.66 -11.49 9.55
N GLU A 99 -8.91 -11.12 9.24
CA GLU A 99 -10.08 -11.98 9.42
C GLU A 99 -10.31 -12.83 8.17
N GLU A 100 -10.37 -14.15 8.35
CA GLU A 100 -10.59 -15.11 7.25
C GLU A 100 -11.90 -14.85 6.49
N SER A 101 -12.94 -14.41 7.18
CA SER A 101 -14.23 -14.06 6.57
C SER A 101 -14.13 -12.87 5.62
N VAL A 102 -13.33 -11.86 5.99
CA VAL A 102 -13.06 -10.67 5.18
C VAL A 102 -12.21 -11.04 3.97
N LEU A 103 -11.17 -11.85 4.18
CA LEU A 103 -10.33 -12.34 3.08
C LEU A 103 -11.17 -13.09 2.04
N LYS A 104 -12.02 -14.05 2.47
CA LYS A 104 -12.93 -14.78 1.57
C LYS A 104 -13.89 -13.86 0.81
N ALA A 105 -14.46 -12.85 1.49
CA ALA A 105 -15.34 -11.88 0.85
C ALA A 105 -14.59 -11.04 -0.20
N PHE A 106 -13.34 -10.68 0.10
CA PHE A 106 -12.48 -9.94 -0.82
C PHE A 106 -12.07 -10.77 -2.03
N GLU A 107 -11.75 -12.05 -1.83
CA GLU A 107 -11.48 -13.02 -2.90
C GLU A 107 -12.71 -13.23 -3.79
N ALA A 108 -13.90 -13.32 -3.20
CA ALA A 108 -15.14 -13.38 -3.94
C ALA A 108 -15.40 -12.13 -4.79
N MET A 109 -15.04 -10.94 -4.26
CA MET A 109 -15.09 -9.67 -5.00
C MET A 109 -14.09 -9.68 -6.17
N LEU A 110 -12.88 -10.24 -5.99
CA LEU A 110 -11.91 -10.44 -7.07
C LEU A 110 -12.48 -11.31 -8.19
N GLY A 111 -13.33 -12.29 -7.86
CA GLY A 111 -14.03 -13.14 -8.83
C GLY A 111 -13.08 -13.95 -9.73
N GLY A 112 -11.91 -14.32 -9.24
CA GLY A 112 -10.90 -15.06 -9.99
C GLY A 112 -10.16 -14.24 -11.05
N ARG A 113 -10.32 -12.91 -11.08
CA ARG A 113 -9.54 -12.04 -11.96
C ARG A 113 -8.04 -12.13 -11.63
N PRO A 114 -7.16 -12.41 -12.60
CA PRO A 114 -5.72 -12.44 -12.36
C PRO A 114 -5.20 -11.04 -12.04
N VAL A 115 -4.55 -10.86 -10.88
CA VAL A 115 -4.06 -9.57 -10.41
C VAL A 115 -2.74 -9.22 -11.08
N ASP A 116 -2.64 -8.03 -11.63
CA ASP A 116 -1.42 -7.49 -12.23
C ASP A 116 -0.50 -6.82 -11.21
N LEU A 117 -1.10 -6.11 -10.26
CA LEU A 117 -0.38 -5.30 -9.28
C LEU A 117 -1.11 -5.35 -7.94
N VAL A 118 -0.38 -5.73 -6.90
CA VAL A 118 -0.82 -5.56 -5.51
C VAL A 118 -0.04 -4.41 -4.89
N LEU A 119 -0.77 -3.45 -4.34
CA LEU A 119 -0.28 -2.32 -3.57
C LEU A 119 -0.58 -2.53 -2.10
N SER A 120 0.35 -2.20 -1.20
CA SER A 120 0.12 -2.22 0.24
C SER A 120 0.78 -1.03 0.92
N ASP A 121 -0.05 -0.08 1.39
CA ASP A 121 0.37 1.03 2.27
C ASP A 121 -0.10 0.80 3.72
N MET A 122 -0.40 -0.46 4.09
CA MET A 122 -0.85 -0.81 5.43
C MET A 122 0.18 -0.41 6.48
N ALA A 123 -0.31 0.08 7.62
CA ALA A 123 0.47 0.34 8.82
C ALA A 123 -0.34 -0.01 10.07
N PRO A 124 0.27 -0.53 11.12
CA PRO A 124 -0.44 -0.75 12.38
C PRO A 124 -0.77 0.58 13.05
N ASN A 125 -1.76 0.56 13.93
CA ASN A 125 -1.92 1.63 14.90
C ASN A 125 -0.70 1.66 15.83
N MET A 126 0.09 2.73 15.76
CA MET A 126 1.33 2.86 16.51
C MET A 126 1.05 2.96 18.00
N SER A 127 1.61 2.05 18.79
CA SER A 127 1.52 2.04 20.25
C SER A 127 2.53 2.97 20.91
N GLY A 128 3.60 3.33 20.18
CA GLY A 128 4.77 4.05 20.69
C GLY A 128 5.84 3.14 21.30
N VAL A 129 5.60 1.81 21.34
CA VAL A 129 6.59 0.83 21.73
C VAL A 129 7.22 0.24 20.47
N GLU A 130 8.45 0.61 20.17
CA GLU A 130 9.12 0.35 18.90
C GLU A 130 9.10 -1.14 18.50
N SER A 131 9.42 -2.04 19.44
CA SER A 131 9.45 -3.48 19.15
C SER A 131 8.07 -4.05 18.82
N VAL A 132 7.03 -3.57 19.49
CA VAL A 132 5.63 -3.98 19.24
C VAL A 132 5.16 -3.44 17.88
N ASP A 133 5.45 -2.18 17.61
CA ASP A 133 5.05 -1.52 16.37
C ASP A 133 5.75 -2.15 15.17
N GLN A 134 7.05 -2.49 15.31
CA GLN A 134 7.81 -3.19 14.30
C GLN A 134 7.25 -4.60 14.03
N ALA A 135 6.98 -5.40 15.07
CA ALA A 135 6.42 -6.73 14.91
C ALA A 135 5.03 -6.71 14.22
N ARG A 136 4.17 -5.78 14.62
CA ARG A 136 2.84 -5.59 13.98
C ARG A 136 2.96 -5.16 12.52
N SER A 137 3.92 -4.28 12.21
CA SER A 137 4.18 -3.85 10.84
C SER A 137 4.66 -5.00 9.96
N MET A 138 5.60 -5.81 10.46
CA MET A 138 6.09 -6.99 9.74
C MET A 138 4.99 -8.00 9.47
N HIS A 139 4.12 -8.26 10.46
CA HIS A 139 2.97 -9.15 10.29
C HIS A 139 2.02 -8.69 9.16
N LEU A 140 1.72 -7.38 9.07
CA LEU A 140 0.91 -6.84 7.97
C LEU A 140 1.61 -6.99 6.61
N CYS A 141 2.93 -6.84 6.57
CA CYS A 141 3.70 -7.05 5.34
C CYS A 141 3.69 -8.52 4.91
N GLU A 142 3.76 -9.46 5.86
CA GLU A 142 3.66 -10.90 5.61
C GLU A 142 2.31 -11.27 5.03
N LEU A 143 1.22 -10.81 5.63
CA LEU A 143 -0.13 -11.03 5.13
C LEU A 143 -0.31 -10.45 3.70
N ALA A 144 0.20 -9.24 3.45
CA ALA A 144 0.13 -8.64 2.12
C ALA A 144 0.95 -9.42 1.09
N ARG A 145 2.11 -9.98 1.48
CA ARG A 145 2.92 -10.85 0.62
C ARG A 145 2.16 -12.14 0.30
N ASP A 146 1.61 -12.80 1.31
CA ASP A 146 0.90 -14.07 1.15
C ASP A 146 -0.30 -13.89 0.19
N PHE A 147 -1.08 -12.83 0.39
CA PHE A 147 -2.13 -12.45 -0.55
C PHE A 147 -1.60 -12.21 -1.97
N ALA A 148 -0.50 -11.48 -2.11
CA ALA A 148 0.09 -11.20 -3.42
C ALA A 148 0.56 -12.50 -4.12
N GLU A 149 1.08 -13.47 -3.37
CA GLU A 149 1.50 -14.77 -3.92
C GLU A 149 0.33 -15.62 -4.40
N ASP A 150 -0.80 -15.57 -3.69
CA ASP A 150 -1.98 -16.36 -4.04
C ASP A 150 -2.73 -15.78 -5.26
N HIS A 151 -2.64 -14.45 -5.50
CA HIS A 151 -3.49 -13.78 -6.49
C HIS A 151 -2.75 -13.13 -7.66
N LEU A 152 -1.44 -12.85 -7.53
CA LEU A 152 -0.68 -12.29 -8.65
C LEU A 152 -0.53 -13.29 -9.78
N LYS A 153 -0.77 -12.81 -10.99
CA LYS A 153 -0.39 -13.57 -12.18
C LYS A 153 1.14 -13.72 -12.30
N PRO A 154 1.65 -14.75 -12.98
CA PRO A 154 3.07 -14.83 -13.31
C PRO A 154 3.57 -13.54 -13.96
N GLY A 155 4.70 -13.01 -13.50
CA GLY A 155 5.22 -11.72 -13.93
C GLY A 155 4.57 -10.49 -13.28
N GLY A 156 3.56 -10.66 -12.43
CA GLY A 156 2.90 -9.60 -11.68
C GLY A 156 3.84 -8.82 -10.76
N THR A 157 3.36 -7.73 -10.21
CA THR A 157 4.14 -6.79 -9.40
C THR A 157 3.52 -6.62 -8.01
N PHE A 158 4.35 -6.56 -6.98
CA PHE A 158 3.97 -6.25 -5.61
C PHE A 158 4.72 -5.02 -5.12
N LEU A 159 4.00 -4.03 -4.62
CA LEU A 159 4.54 -2.84 -3.98
C LEU A 159 4.10 -2.80 -2.53
N VAL A 160 5.03 -2.86 -1.60
CA VAL A 160 4.74 -2.92 -0.17
C VAL A 160 5.54 -1.89 0.61
N LYS A 161 4.86 -1.20 1.52
CA LYS A 161 5.50 -0.35 2.53
C LYS A 161 6.15 -1.21 3.61
N LEU A 162 7.41 -0.90 3.91
CA LEU A 162 8.21 -1.51 4.97
C LEU A 162 8.75 -0.44 5.90
N PHE A 163 8.92 -0.78 7.17
CA PHE A 163 9.72 0.00 8.11
C PHE A 163 11.05 -0.70 8.35
N GLN A 164 12.15 0.04 8.22
CA GLN A 164 13.48 -0.49 8.54
C GLN A 164 13.56 -0.82 10.03
N GLY A 165 14.07 -2.01 10.37
CA GLY A 165 14.14 -2.52 11.73
C GLY A 165 14.25 -4.04 11.76
N VAL A 166 13.92 -4.63 12.90
CA VAL A 166 13.96 -6.09 13.09
C VAL A 166 13.06 -6.80 12.10
N GLY A 167 13.55 -7.85 11.42
CA GLY A 167 12.83 -8.64 10.42
C GLY A 167 12.89 -8.08 8.99
N PHE A 168 13.32 -6.82 8.80
CA PHE A 168 13.36 -6.18 7.49
C PHE A 168 14.24 -6.93 6.47
N ASP A 169 15.48 -7.27 6.84
CA ASP A 169 16.42 -7.90 5.91
C ASP A 169 15.98 -9.33 5.53
N ASP A 170 15.42 -10.07 6.48
CA ASP A 170 14.90 -11.42 6.24
C ASP A 170 13.70 -11.38 5.31
N TYR A 171 12.78 -10.44 5.51
CA TYR A 171 11.65 -10.23 4.64
C TYR A 171 12.07 -9.85 3.21
N VAL A 172 13.01 -8.91 3.07
CA VAL A 172 13.54 -8.52 1.75
C VAL A 172 14.27 -9.69 1.08
N ARG A 173 14.99 -10.51 1.83
CA ARG A 173 15.64 -11.73 1.31
C ARG A 173 14.61 -12.72 0.79
N ASP A 174 13.50 -12.87 1.50
CA ASP A 174 12.41 -13.75 1.10
C ASP A 174 11.71 -13.23 -0.17
N LEU A 175 11.41 -11.96 -0.27
CA LEU A 175 10.90 -11.34 -1.50
C LEU A 175 11.81 -11.60 -2.72
N ARG A 176 13.13 -11.55 -2.55
CA ARG A 176 14.10 -11.82 -3.65
C ARG A 176 14.05 -13.25 -4.17
N LYS A 177 13.58 -14.21 -3.40
CA LYS A 177 13.35 -15.59 -3.88
C LYS A 177 12.12 -15.68 -4.79
N ARG A 178 11.12 -14.87 -4.53
CA ARG A 178 9.77 -14.93 -5.13
C ARG A 178 9.60 -14.03 -6.36
N TYR A 179 10.41 -12.99 -6.47
CA TYR A 179 10.35 -12.00 -7.55
C TYR A 179 11.66 -11.93 -8.32
N THR A 180 11.57 -11.60 -9.61
CA THR A 180 12.74 -11.48 -10.48
C THR A 180 13.60 -10.28 -10.07
N LYS A 181 12.96 -9.20 -9.64
CA LYS A 181 13.64 -7.97 -9.23
C LYS A 181 12.95 -7.36 -8.01
N VAL A 182 13.73 -7.06 -6.97
CA VAL A 182 13.28 -6.32 -5.79
C VAL A 182 14.11 -5.05 -5.66
N THR A 183 13.44 -3.91 -5.69
CA THR A 183 14.09 -2.59 -5.65
C THR A 183 13.50 -1.76 -4.52
N MET A 184 14.37 -1.25 -3.64
CA MET A 184 13.93 -0.36 -2.57
C MET A 184 13.69 1.06 -3.12
N ARG A 185 12.62 1.70 -2.63
CA ARG A 185 12.20 3.04 -3.03
C ARG A 185 11.92 3.89 -1.80
N LYS A 186 12.38 5.14 -1.84
CA LYS A 186 12.08 6.17 -0.85
C LYS A 186 11.52 7.39 -1.59
N PRO A 187 10.18 7.48 -1.79
CA PRO A 187 9.58 8.63 -2.47
C PRO A 187 9.86 9.94 -1.72
N LYS A 188 9.95 11.05 -2.45
CA LYS A 188 10.17 12.39 -1.88
C LYS A 188 9.05 12.81 -0.93
N ALA A 189 7.84 12.33 -1.19
CA ALA A 189 6.70 12.54 -0.31
C ALA A 189 6.79 11.73 1.01
N SER A 190 7.71 10.77 1.14
CA SER A 190 8.04 10.16 2.44
C SER A 190 8.83 11.14 3.29
N ARG A 191 8.46 11.27 4.57
CA ARG A 191 9.21 12.15 5.48
C ARG A 191 10.63 11.63 5.65
N ALA A 192 11.63 12.50 5.55
CA ALA A 192 13.05 12.12 5.60
C ALA A 192 13.41 11.33 6.87
N ARG A 193 12.83 11.71 8.02
CA ARG A 193 13.05 11.06 9.32
C ARG A 193 12.33 9.72 9.51
N SER A 194 11.35 9.40 8.65
CA SER A 194 10.61 8.15 8.77
C SER A 194 11.47 6.97 8.32
N PRO A 195 11.51 5.84 9.05
CA PRO A 195 12.16 4.61 8.60
C PRO A 195 11.40 3.91 7.46
N GLU A 196 10.31 4.50 6.98
CA GLU A 196 9.48 4.01 5.89
C GLU A 196 10.25 3.94 4.57
N VAL A 197 10.16 2.81 3.91
CA VAL A 197 10.61 2.57 2.53
C VAL A 197 9.59 1.69 1.82
N TYR A 198 9.67 1.61 0.50
CA TYR A 198 8.82 0.71 -0.30
C TYR A 198 9.68 -0.34 -0.99
N ALA A 199 9.28 -1.61 -0.90
CA ALA A 199 9.83 -2.65 -1.74
C ALA A 199 8.97 -2.78 -3.00
N LEU A 200 9.56 -2.49 -4.15
CA LEU A 200 8.99 -2.75 -5.46
C LEU A 200 9.51 -4.08 -5.97
N CYS A 201 8.62 -5.07 -6.02
CA CYS A 201 8.89 -6.46 -6.37
C CYS A 201 8.26 -6.75 -7.73
N ALA A 202 9.06 -6.84 -8.77
CA ALA A 202 8.60 -7.07 -10.14
C ALA A 202 8.92 -8.49 -10.62
N GLY A 203 8.03 -9.05 -11.43
CA GLY A 203 8.23 -10.35 -12.04
C GLY A 203 8.01 -11.49 -11.06
N PHE A 204 6.78 -11.62 -10.54
CA PHE A 204 6.38 -12.71 -9.66
C PHE A 204 6.63 -14.08 -10.30
N ARG A 205 7.26 -14.98 -9.55
CA ARG A 205 7.58 -16.35 -9.98
C ARG A 205 6.57 -17.30 -9.38
N ALA A 206 5.52 -17.60 -10.12
CA ALA A 206 4.56 -18.62 -9.70
C ALA A 206 5.27 -19.96 -9.45
N GLY A 207 5.02 -20.58 -8.29
CA GLY A 207 5.62 -21.88 -7.92
C GLY A 207 6.98 -21.79 -7.22
N ALA A 208 7.50 -20.61 -6.88
CA ALA A 208 8.74 -20.46 -6.13
C ALA A 208 8.58 -20.69 -4.61
N SER A 209 7.37 -21.01 -4.15
CA SER A 209 7.06 -21.26 -2.75
C SER A 209 6.34 -22.60 -2.59
N LYS A 210 7.09 -23.59 -2.19
CA LYS A 210 6.60 -24.67 -1.30
C LYS A 210 7.80 -25.35 -0.68
#